data_2a44bded628a21ccdc7871d96896b14d
#
_entry.id   2a44bded628a21ccdc7871d96896b14d
#
_cell.length_a   1.000
_cell.length_b   1.000
_cell.length_c   1.000
_cell.angle_alpha   90.00
_cell.angle_beta   90.00
_cell.angle_gamma   90.00
#
_symmetry.space_group_name_H-M   'P 1'
#
loop_
_entity.id
_entity.type
_entity.pdbx_description
1 polymer ?
#
loop_
_entity_poly.entity_id
_entity_poly.type
_entity_poly.pdbx_seq_one_letter_code
_entity_poly.pdbx_strand_id
1 'polypeptide(L)'
;PPLMQLWPNIKAALSGRIVVAHGHGAEKRYLNAFPAHGFGPWVDTLQLSRAAWPELKSHALGDLCDHWQLTFRVSQLVESKTWHDALYDATASLVILEYLIQQYGLARSPVETLLKPDTTEWHSLRRQKK
;
A
#
# COMPACT_ATOMS: atom_id res chain seq x y z
N PRO A 1 -18.94 2.68 17.35
CA PRO A 1 -20.23 2.76 16.67
C PRO A 1 -20.36 1.68 15.60
N PRO A 2 -21.57 1.21 15.33
CA PRO A 2 -21.75 0.24 14.25
C PRO A 2 -21.26 0.75 12.92
N LEU A 3 -20.73 -0.15 12.10
CA LEU A 3 -20.13 0.21 10.82
C LEU A 3 -21.07 1.03 9.93
N MET A 4 -22.37 0.69 9.93
CA MET A 4 -23.33 1.39 9.08
C MET A 4 -23.47 2.87 9.45
N GLN A 5 -23.23 3.23 10.70
CA GLN A 5 -23.22 4.64 11.11
C GLN A 5 -21.99 5.37 10.61
N LEU A 6 -20.90 4.64 10.37
CA LEU A 6 -19.65 5.21 9.84
C LEU A 6 -19.64 5.29 8.32
N TRP A 7 -20.60 4.60 7.66
CA TRP A 7 -20.59 4.46 6.21
C TRP A 7 -20.49 5.79 5.45
N PRO A 8 -21.26 6.85 5.79
CA PRO A 8 -21.12 8.10 5.05
C PRO A 8 -19.71 8.68 5.13
N ASN A 9 -19.06 8.57 6.30
CA ASN A 9 -17.69 9.06 6.48
C ASN A 9 -16.68 8.22 5.68
N ILE A 10 -16.85 6.90 5.70
CA ILE A 10 -15.99 5.99 4.93
C ILE A 10 -16.14 6.27 3.44
N LYS A 11 -17.37 6.37 2.97
CA LYS A 11 -17.63 6.65 1.57
C LYS A 11 -17.03 7.99 1.13
N ALA A 12 -17.18 9.03 1.94
CA ALA A 12 -16.62 10.34 1.62
C ALA A 12 -15.08 10.30 1.58
N ALA A 13 -14.46 9.51 2.47
CA ALA A 13 -13.01 9.43 2.54
C ALA A 13 -12.40 8.63 1.39
N LEU A 14 -13.08 7.58 0.92
CA LEU A 14 -12.49 6.62 -0.03
C LEU A 14 -13.00 6.76 -1.46
N SER A 15 -14.20 7.32 -1.67
CA SER A 15 -14.77 7.41 -3.02
C SER A 15 -13.93 8.28 -3.94
N GLY A 16 -13.69 7.77 -5.15
CA GLY A 16 -12.93 8.50 -6.16
C GLY A 16 -11.44 8.62 -5.85
N ARG A 17 -10.93 7.89 -4.86
CA ARG A 17 -9.53 7.97 -4.46
C ARG A 17 -8.84 6.61 -4.64
N ILE A 18 -7.53 6.66 -4.89
CA ILE A 18 -6.72 5.46 -4.90
C ILE A 18 -6.58 4.98 -3.46
N VAL A 19 -6.90 3.69 -3.24
CA VAL A 19 -6.79 3.07 -1.92
C VAL A 19 -5.52 2.23 -1.88
N VAL A 20 -4.72 2.44 -0.84
CA VAL A 20 -3.44 1.74 -0.67
C VAL A 20 -3.57 0.80 0.53
N ALA A 21 -3.20 -0.47 0.34
CA ALA A 21 -3.18 -1.45 1.41
C ALA A 21 -2.08 -2.47 1.15
N HIS A 22 -1.66 -3.14 2.21
CA HIS A 22 -0.66 -4.21 2.10
C HIS A 22 -1.39 -5.55 2.20
N GLY A 23 -1.59 -6.19 1.03
CA GLY A 23 -2.40 -7.40 0.96
C GLY A 23 -3.89 -7.08 1.05
N HIS A 24 -4.41 -6.32 0.08
CA HIS A 24 -5.74 -5.71 0.14
C HIS A 24 -6.92 -6.69 -0.02
N GLY A 25 -6.66 -7.98 -0.21
CA GLY A 25 -7.73 -8.93 -0.57
C GLY A 25 -8.93 -8.92 0.37
N ALA A 26 -8.68 -8.95 1.70
CA ALA A 26 -9.76 -8.97 2.69
C ALA A 26 -10.49 -7.63 2.74
N GLU A 27 -9.74 -6.53 2.78
CA GLU A 27 -10.30 -5.18 2.85
C GLU A 27 -11.14 -4.88 1.62
N LYS A 28 -10.63 -5.24 0.45
CA LYS A 28 -11.35 -5.01 -0.81
C LYS A 28 -12.67 -5.75 -0.85
N ARG A 29 -12.68 -7.03 -0.46
CA ARG A 29 -13.92 -7.82 -0.42
C ARG A 29 -14.93 -7.22 0.55
N TYR A 30 -14.44 -6.80 1.71
CA TYR A 30 -15.30 -6.20 2.74
C TYR A 30 -15.94 -4.90 2.24
N LEU A 31 -15.14 -3.99 1.70
CA LEU A 31 -15.64 -2.70 1.24
C LEU A 31 -16.52 -2.82 -0.01
N ASN A 32 -16.23 -3.77 -0.89
CA ASN A 32 -17.04 -3.99 -2.08
C ASN A 32 -18.44 -4.54 -1.77
N ALA A 33 -18.67 -5.00 -0.52
CA ALA A 33 -20.01 -5.43 -0.10
C ALA A 33 -20.98 -4.27 0.05
N PHE A 34 -20.48 -3.03 0.15
CA PHE A 34 -21.36 -1.86 0.29
C PHE A 34 -21.86 -1.40 -1.08
N PRO A 35 -23.16 -1.06 -1.19
CA PRO A 35 -23.71 -0.59 -2.47
C PRO A 35 -23.06 0.69 -2.94
N ALA A 36 -22.82 0.80 -4.24
CA ALA A 36 -22.27 2.01 -4.86
C ALA A 36 -21.00 2.49 -4.15
N HIS A 37 -20.12 1.57 -3.80
CA HIS A 37 -18.95 1.90 -2.99
C HIS A 37 -18.00 2.90 -3.67
N GLY A 38 -17.80 2.82 -4.99
CA GLY A 38 -16.92 3.74 -5.70
C GLY A 38 -15.47 3.74 -5.23
N PHE A 39 -15.04 2.69 -4.53
CA PHE A 39 -13.69 2.59 -3.99
C PHE A 39 -12.71 2.04 -5.01
N GLY A 40 -11.49 2.52 -4.91
CA GLY A 40 -10.44 2.13 -5.83
C GLY A 40 -10.20 3.20 -6.87
N PRO A 41 -9.22 2.99 -7.75
CA PRO A 41 -8.46 1.75 -7.87
C PRO A 41 -7.63 1.43 -6.63
N TRP A 42 -7.16 0.19 -6.56
CA TRP A 42 -6.42 -0.33 -5.40
C TRP A 42 -4.94 -0.52 -5.73
N VAL A 43 -4.09 -0.03 -4.84
CA VAL A 43 -2.65 -0.29 -4.89
C VAL A 43 -2.32 -1.26 -3.76
N ASP A 44 -1.78 -2.43 -4.13
CA ASP A 44 -1.40 -3.46 -3.16
C ASP A 44 0.11 -3.46 -2.98
N THR A 45 0.58 -2.91 -1.86
CA THR A 45 2.01 -2.82 -1.60
C THR A 45 2.66 -4.18 -1.36
N LEU A 46 1.88 -5.21 -0.99
CA LEU A 46 2.42 -6.57 -0.91
C LEU A 46 2.80 -7.08 -2.30
N GLN A 47 1.90 -6.95 -3.28
CA GLN A 47 2.19 -7.37 -4.65
C GLN A 47 3.33 -6.53 -5.25
N LEU A 48 3.33 -5.23 -4.99
CA LEU A 48 4.40 -4.36 -5.47
C LEU A 48 5.75 -4.75 -4.87
N SER A 49 5.80 -5.06 -3.58
CA SER A 49 7.06 -5.46 -2.95
C SER A 49 7.59 -6.76 -3.54
N ARG A 50 6.70 -7.69 -3.87
CA ARG A 50 7.10 -8.94 -4.53
C ARG A 50 7.65 -8.68 -5.93
N ALA A 51 7.07 -7.73 -6.65
CA ALA A 51 7.54 -7.36 -7.98
C ALA A 51 8.86 -6.58 -7.93
N ALA A 52 8.98 -5.66 -6.97
CA ALA A 52 10.16 -4.79 -6.86
C ALA A 52 11.36 -5.50 -6.25
N TRP A 53 11.14 -6.37 -5.27
CA TRP A 53 12.21 -7.00 -4.49
C TRP A 53 11.98 -8.50 -4.36
N PRO A 54 11.97 -9.24 -5.48
CA PRO A 54 11.66 -10.68 -5.45
C PRO A 54 12.65 -11.51 -4.65
N GLU A 55 13.85 -10.98 -4.40
CA GLU A 55 14.90 -11.67 -3.66
C GLU A 55 14.66 -11.69 -2.15
N LEU A 56 13.77 -10.87 -1.64
CA LEU A 56 13.51 -10.82 -0.20
C LEU A 56 12.77 -12.07 0.26
N LYS A 57 13.14 -12.59 1.42
CA LYS A 57 12.52 -13.78 1.99
C LYS A 57 11.13 -13.51 2.57
N SER A 58 10.89 -12.30 3.04
CA SER A 58 9.61 -11.92 3.63
C SER A 58 9.16 -10.58 3.06
N HIS A 59 7.88 -10.50 2.73
CA HIS A 59 7.23 -9.27 2.29
C HIS A 59 6.18 -8.80 3.29
N ALA A 60 6.23 -9.33 4.52
CA ALA A 60 5.38 -8.81 5.60
C ALA A 60 5.74 -7.35 5.86
N LEU A 61 4.73 -6.56 6.20
CA LEU A 61 4.88 -5.11 6.32
C LEU A 61 5.98 -4.71 7.32
N GLY A 62 5.98 -5.33 8.49
CA GLY A 62 7.01 -5.05 9.51
C GLY A 62 8.40 -5.43 9.03
N ASP A 63 8.53 -6.57 8.35
CA ASP A 63 9.82 -7.03 7.87
C ASP A 63 10.37 -6.13 6.76
N LEU A 64 9.50 -5.61 5.88
CA LEU A 64 9.91 -4.65 4.87
C LEU A 64 10.40 -3.35 5.51
N CYS A 65 9.69 -2.85 6.51
CA CYS A 65 10.10 -1.63 7.18
C CYS A 65 11.44 -1.81 7.90
N ASP A 66 11.66 -2.97 8.53
CA ASP A 66 12.94 -3.26 9.17
C ASP A 66 14.06 -3.38 8.15
N HIS A 67 13.82 -4.10 7.06
CA HIS A 67 14.84 -4.33 6.04
C HIS A 67 15.31 -3.00 5.42
N TRP A 68 14.37 -2.10 5.10
CA TRP A 68 14.68 -0.82 4.47
C TRP A 68 14.86 0.32 5.48
N GLN A 69 14.86 0.00 6.80
CA GLN A 69 15.09 0.96 7.88
C GLN A 69 14.06 2.10 7.87
N LEU A 70 12.79 1.75 7.66
CA LEU A 70 11.70 2.71 7.55
C LEU A 70 10.86 2.83 8.82
N THR A 71 11.10 1.98 9.84
CA THR A 71 10.29 1.95 11.06
C THR A 71 10.29 3.32 11.76
N PHE A 72 11.43 4.01 11.80
CA PHE A 72 11.50 5.33 12.39
C PHE A 72 10.61 6.33 11.67
N ARG A 73 10.60 6.27 10.34
CA ARG A 73 9.75 7.16 9.52
C ARG A 73 8.27 6.94 9.83
N VAL A 74 7.85 5.67 9.96
CA VAL A 74 6.46 5.36 10.32
C VAL A 74 6.15 5.92 11.71
N SER A 75 7.04 5.71 12.67
CA SER A 75 6.85 6.18 14.03
C SER A 75 6.79 7.71 14.13
N GLN A 76 7.50 8.42 13.26
CA GLN A 76 7.43 9.88 13.21
C GLN A 76 6.05 10.36 12.76
N LEU A 77 5.42 9.61 11.84
CA LEU A 77 4.12 10.00 11.28
C LEU A 77 2.96 9.61 12.20
N VAL A 78 3.12 8.54 12.99
CA VAL A 78 2.06 8.03 13.86
C VAL A 78 2.63 7.80 15.25
N GLU A 79 2.67 8.86 16.06
CA GLU A 79 3.21 8.81 17.40
C GLU A 79 2.39 7.89 18.31
N SER A 80 3.07 7.23 19.25
CA SER A 80 2.45 6.40 20.29
C SER A 80 1.71 5.18 19.76
N LYS A 81 1.91 4.81 18.50
CA LYS A 81 1.30 3.62 17.90
C LYS A 81 2.35 2.56 17.63
N THR A 82 1.92 1.31 17.55
CA THR A 82 2.80 0.17 17.28
C THR A 82 2.16 -0.76 16.26
N TRP A 83 2.93 -1.79 15.84
CA TRP A 83 2.42 -2.80 14.93
C TRP A 83 1.13 -3.42 15.46
N HIS A 84 0.26 -3.81 14.54
CA HIS A 84 -1.10 -4.32 14.74
C HIS A 84 -2.10 -3.23 15.11
N ASP A 85 -1.68 -1.97 15.27
CA ASP A 85 -2.61 -0.85 15.28
C ASP A 85 -2.95 -0.52 13.82
N ALA A 86 -4.24 -0.41 13.52
CA ALA A 86 -4.69 -0.22 12.12
C ALA A 86 -4.10 1.05 11.49
N LEU A 87 -4.03 2.13 12.26
CA LEU A 87 -3.46 3.38 11.74
C LEU A 87 -1.97 3.26 11.48
N TYR A 88 -1.25 2.59 12.37
CA TYR A 88 0.18 2.35 12.20
C TYR A 88 0.44 1.53 10.94
N ASP A 89 -0.30 0.44 10.77
CA ASP A 89 -0.12 -0.46 9.62
C ASP A 89 -0.49 0.24 8.31
N ALA A 90 -1.56 1.02 8.28
CA ALA A 90 -1.94 1.78 7.10
C ALA A 90 -0.87 2.81 6.73
N THR A 91 -0.33 3.51 7.72
CA THR A 91 0.74 4.49 7.51
C THR A 91 2.00 3.80 7.00
N ALA A 92 2.33 2.63 7.54
CA ALA A 92 3.48 1.86 7.08
C ALA A 92 3.34 1.46 5.61
N SER A 93 2.13 1.09 5.16
CA SER A 93 1.89 0.80 3.74
C SER A 93 2.22 1.99 2.85
N LEU A 94 1.84 3.18 3.27
CA LEU A 94 2.13 4.41 2.51
C LEU A 94 3.63 4.72 2.50
N VAL A 95 4.31 4.48 3.61
CA VAL A 95 5.76 4.69 3.69
C VAL A 95 6.51 3.73 2.76
N ILE A 96 6.09 2.47 2.72
CA ILE A 96 6.65 1.49 1.80
C ILE A 96 6.43 1.92 0.35
N LEU A 97 5.22 2.38 0.03
CA LEU A 97 4.91 2.85 -1.32
C LEU A 97 5.77 4.06 -1.70
N GLU A 98 5.91 5.02 -0.80
CA GLU A 98 6.77 6.19 -1.03
C GLU A 98 8.21 5.78 -1.30
N TYR A 99 8.74 4.87 -0.48
CA TYR A 99 10.10 4.37 -0.64
C TYR A 99 10.29 3.68 -2.00
N LEU A 100 9.33 2.83 -2.38
CA LEU A 100 9.37 2.11 -3.65
C LEU A 100 9.35 3.09 -4.84
N ILE A 101 8.48 4.08 -4.79
CA ILE A 101 8.38 5.11 -5.83
C ILE A 101 9.71 5.85 -5.96
N GLN A 102 10.33 6.21 -4.83
CA GLN A 102 11.62 6.91 -4.85
C GLN A 102 12.74 6.02 -5.39
N GLN A 103 12.79 4.75 -4.97
CA GLN A 103 13.85 3.85 -5.38
C GLN A 103 13.81 3.54 -6.87
N TYR A 104 12.63 3.48 -7.46
CA TYR A 104 12.48 3.17 -8.87
C TYR A 104 12.21 4.40 -9.75
N GLY A 105 12.21 5.60 -9.16
CA GLY A 105 12.01 6.84 -9.92
C GLY A 105 10.64 6.94 -10.58
N LEU A 106 9.60 6.48 -9.90
CA LEU A 106 8.26 6.37 -10.49
C LEU A 106 7.35 7.57 -10.24
N ALA A 107 7.89 8.68 -9.70
CA ALA A 107 7.05 9.82 -9.32
C ALA A 107 6.25 10.40 -10.49
N ARG A 108 6.73 10.25 -11.72
CA ARG A 108 6.05 10.74 -12.92
C ARG A 108 5.52 9.61 -13.80
N SER A 109 5.59 8.38 -13.33
CA SER A 109 5.09 7.24 -14.09
C SER A 109 3.58 7.16 -14.01
N PRO A 110 2.90 6.51 -14.99
CA PRO A 110 1.47 6.30 -14.90
C PRO A 110 1.11 5.49 -13.67
N VAL A 111 -0.05 5.77 -13.07
CA VAL A 111 -0.52 5.07 -11.88
C VAL A 111 -0.74 3.58 -12.17
N GLU A 112 -1.00 3.22 -13.40
CA GLU A 112 -1.19 1.82 -13.82
C GLU A 112 -0.01 0.94 -13.47
N THR A 113 1.21 1.50 -13.46
CA THR A 113 2.42 0.78 -13.04
C THR A 113 2.27 0.24 -11.61
N LEU A 114 1.55 0.97 -10.76
CA LEU A 114 1.35 0.60 -9.36
C LEU A 114 0.10 -0.25 -9.16
N LEU A 115 -0.90 -0.10 -10.03
CA LEU A 115 -2.20 -0.78 -9.85
C LEU A 115 -2.14 -2.27 -10.20
N LYS A 116 -1.38 -2.61 -11.22
CA LYS A 116 -1.25 -3.99 -11.71
C LYS A 116 0.23 -4.25 -11.96
N PRO A 117 0.96 -4.75 -10.96
CA PRO A 117 2.38 -5.01 -11.15
C PRO A 117 2.62 -6.04 -12.24
N ASP A 118 2.95 -5.58 -13.42
CA ASP A 118 3.28 -6.44 -14.56
C ASP A 118 4.69 -6.98 -14.39
N THR A 119 4.83 -8.30 -14.45
CA THR A 119 6.12 -8.95 -14.22
C THR A 119 7.19 -8.47 -15.20
N THR A 120 6.81 -8.32 -16.48
CA THR A 120 7.73 -7.89 -17.52
C THR A 120 8.20 -6.45 -17.28
N GLU A 121 7.27 -5.57 -16.97
CA GLU A 121 7.59 -4.17 -16.69
C GLU A 121 8.52 -4.05 -15.48
N TRP A 122 8.20 -4.75 -14.39
CA TRP A 122 9.02 -4.70 -13.19
C TRP A 122 10.38 -5.36 -13.38
N HIS A 123 10.46 -6.38 -14.21
CA HIS A 123 11.74 -6.96 -14.58
C HIS A 123 12.63 -5.91 -15.26
N SER A 124 12.07 -5.14 -16.21
CA SER A 124 12.79 -4.08 -16.87
C SER A 124 13.21 -2.97 -15.91
N LEU A 125 12.31 -2.57 -15.00
CA LEU A 125 12.61 -1.54 -14.00
C LEU A 125 13.77 -1.97 -13.10
N ARG A 126 13.79 -3.22 -12.66
CA ARG A 126 14.88 -3.73 -11.84
C ARG A 126 16.22 -3.72 -12.59
N ARG A 127 16.20 -4.04 -13.87
CA ARG A 127 17.41 -4.00 -14.70
C ARG A 127 17.95 -2.59 -14.86
N GLN A 128 17.08 -1.63 -15.07
CA GLN A 128 17.48 -0.22 -15.23
C GLN A 128 18.08 0.34 -13.95
N LYS A 129 17.59 -0.10 -12.80
CA LYS A 129 18.07 0.38 -11.50
C LYS A 129 19.53 -0.01 -11.25
N LYS A 130 20.00 -1.11 -11.78
CA LYS A 130 21.39 -1.53 -11.64
C LYS A 130 22.31 -0.65 -12.53
#